data_54337519ec984e8c348584ed77a77367
#
_entry.id   54337519ec984e8c348584ed77a77367
#
_cell.length_a   1.000
_cell.length_b   1.000
_cell.length_c   1.000
_cell.angle_alpha   90.00
_cell.angle_beta   90.00
_cell.angle_gamma   90.00
#
_symmetry.space_group_name_H-M   'P 1'
#
loop_
_entity.id
_entity.type
_entity.pdbx_description
1 polymer ?
#
loop_
_entity_poly.entity_id
_entity_poly.type
_entity_poly.pdbx_seq_one_letter_code
_entity_poly.pdbx_strand_id
1 'polypeptide(L)'
;MYLTDEKRLNLKINGSFYTRKWNDFVDYIYFEKILGGKPLLKNIIKQSKELGLSFNSSMINQNETKKWLESGWVEKHTLLICESNLKNIKKTSQNNDKPIDHKRLRLSDIESLLNIDANIFDPYWRNSYSNFVETMKSCNNNYLFKIFSGSALRGYAILGETRGFTYLQRFGIDRSFQNQGLGKELLQYILLFAKSKNYKKMKLNTQENNEAALGLYTKNSFSVSKRKLIIMSSFIQNEV
;
A
#
# COMPACT_ATOMS: atom_id res chain seq x y z
N MET A 1 2.56 -25.82 0.35
CA MET A 1 2.78 -25.02 -0.87
C MET A 1 2.20 -23.63 -0.62
N TYR A 2 3.07 -22.60 -0.47
CA TYR A 2 2.65 -21.27 0.01
C TYR A 2 2.70 -20.19 -1.09
N LEU A 3 3.43 -20.43 -2.17
CA LEU A 3 3.58 -19.50 -3.30
C LEU A 3 2.43 -19.67 -4.30
N THR A 4 1.31 -19.06 -4.00
CA THR A 4 0.11 -19.01 -4.86
C THR A 4 -0.27 -17.55 -5.09
N ASP A 5 -0.93 -17.26 -6.21
CA ASP A 5 -1.35 -15.90 -6.55
C ASP A 5 -2.46 -15.39 -5.64
N GLU A 6 -3.34 -16.28 -5.22
CA GLU A 6 -4.45 -15.97 -4.34
C GLU A 6 -4.20 -16.41 -2.89
N LYS A 7 -4.84 -15.72 -1.95
CA LYS A 7 -4.79 -16.09 -0.54
C LYS A 7 -5.36 -17.49 -0.31
N ARG A 8 -4.56 -18.36 0.29
CA ARG A 8 -4.98 -19.67 0.75
C ARG A 8 -5.01 -19.75 2.26
N LEU A 9 -6.09 -20.29 2.79
CA LEU A 9 -6.24 -20.58 4.22
C LEU A 9 -5.40 -21.81 4.58
N ASN A 10 -4.60 -21.66 5.63
CA ASN A 10 -3.83 -22.73 6.23
C ASN A 10 -4.34 -22.98 7.65
N LEU A 11 -4.70 -24.23 7.94
CA LEU A 11 -5.11 -24.67 9.27
C LEU A 11 -3.97 -25.48 9.90
N LYS A 12 -3.60 -25.17 11.12
CA LYS A 12 -2.58 -25.87 11.92
C LYS A 12 -3.11 -26.06 13.34
N ILE A 13 -2.57 -27.01 14.08
CA ILE A 13 -2.92 -27.28 15.49
C ILE A 13 -2.80 -26.00 16.34
N ASN A 14 -1.80 -25.16 16.04
CA ASN A 14 -1.47 -23.95 16.82
C ASN A 14 -2.11 -22.66 16.27
N GLY A 15 -2.97 -22.75 15.26
CA GLY A 15 -3.65 -21.59 14.71
C GLY A 15 -3.95 -21.66 13.21
N SER A 16 -4.46 -20.56 12.68
CA SER A 16 -4.82 -20.41 11.27
C SER A 16 -4.28 -19.11 10.68
N PHE A 17 -3.98 -19.12 9.40
CA PHE A 17 -3.39 -18.00 8.70
C PHE A 17 -3.63 -18.09 7.19
N TYR A 18 -3.62 -16.95 6.51
CA TYR A 18 -3.56 -16.90 5.05
C TYR A 18 -2.13 -16.75 4.56
N THR A 19 -1.86 -17.36 3.41
CA THR A 19 -0.61 -17.17 2.66
C THR A 19 -0.90 -17.01 1.17
N ARG A 20 -0.01 -16.31 0.49
CA ARG A 20 0.18 -16.23 -0.95
C ARG A 20 1.60 -15.77 -1.24
N LYS A 21 2.02 -15.74 -2.50
CA LYS A 21 3.25 -15.00 -2.85
C LYS A 21 3.08 -13.50 -2.52
N TRP A 22 4.16 -12.82 -2.19
CA TRP A 22 4.13 -11.38 -1.91
C TRP A 22 3.68 -10.59 -3.14
N ASN A 23 4.41 -10.79 -4.23
CA ASN A 23 4.10 -10.31 -5.58
C ASN A 23 4.87 -11.17 -6.62
N ASP A 24 4.95 -10.75 -7.87
CA ASP A 24 5.62 -11.48 -8.95
C ASP A 24 7.12 -11.12 -9.09
N PHE A 25 7.66 -10.25 -8.24
CA PHE A 25 8.96 -9.61 -8.42
C PHE A 25 9.97 -9.94 -7.33
N VAL A 26 9.53 -10.55 -6.23
CA VAL A 26 10.37 -10.93 -5.09
C VAL A 26 9.91 -12.26 -4.49
N ASP A 27 10.85 -13.05 -3.99
CA ASP A 27 10.61 -14.38 -3.43
C ASP A 27 10.25 -14.32 -1.93
N TYR A 28 9.14 -13.64 -1.62
CA TYR A 28 8.60 -13.58 -0.28
C TYR A 28 7.20 -14.19 -0.21
N ILE A 29 6.89 -14.80 0.93
CA ILE A 29 5.54 -15.30 1.24
C ILE A 29 4.81 -14.26 2.07
N TYR A 30 3.67 -13.75 1.54
CA TYR A 30 2.73 -12.98 2.35
C TYR A 30 2.10 -13.87 3.41
N PHE A 31 2.10 -13.41 4.65
CA PHE A 31 1.54 -14.11 5.80
C PHE A 31 0.56 -13.21 6.56
N GLU A 32 -0.67 -13.67 6.69
CA GLU A 32 -1.70 -12.99 7.47
C GLU A 32 -2.23 -13.91 8.56
N LYS A 33 -1.83 -13.62 9.80
CA LYS A 33 -2.28 -14.37 10.96
C LYS A 33 -3.75 -14.11 11.24
N ILE A 34 -4.57 -15.15 11.28
CA ILE A 34 -5.98 -15.10 11.68
C ILE A 34 -6.08 -15.44 13.16
N LEU A 35 -5.64 -16.61 13.54
CA LEU A 35 -5.68 -17.13 14.91
C LEU A 35 -4.34 -17.77 15.25
N GLY A 36 -3.90 -17.60 16.50
CA GLY A 36 -2.68 -18.24 17.01
C GLY A 36 -1.81 -17.30 17.81
N GLY A 37 -0.94 -17.88 18.59
CA GLY A 37 0.00 -17.21 19.48
C GLY A 37 1.46 -17.44 19.08
N LYS A 38 2.38 -17.27 20.07
CA LYS A 38 3.82 -17.52 19.89
C LYS A 38 4.15 -18.92 19.30
N PRO A 39 3.45 -20.03 19.65
CA PRO A 39 3.75 -21.34 19.06
C PRO A 39 3.56 -21.35 17.54
N LEU A 40 2.49 -20.72 17.01
CA LEU A 40 2.29 -20.59 15.57
C LEU A 40 3.45 -19.79 14.94
N LEU A 41 3.77 -18.61 15.50
CA LEU A 41 4.79 -17.73 14.95
C LEU A 41 6.17 -18.40 14.92
N LYS A 42 6.55 -19.13 15.97
CA LYS A 42 7.79 -19.94 16.00
C LYS A 42 7.79 -21.05 14.94
N ASN A 43 6.65 -21.72 14.76
CA ASN A 43 6.52 -22.78 13.74
C ASN A 43 6.71 -22.21 12.32
N ILE A 44 6.15 -21.03 12.03
CA ILE A 44 6.34 -20.38 10.73
C ILE A 44 7.81 -20.03 10.50
N ILE A 45 8.56 -19.56 11.52
CA ILE A 45 10.02 -19.32 11.37
C ILE A 45 10.74 -20.62 11.01
N LYS A 46 10.41 -21.74 11.67
CA LYS A 46 11.00 -23.03 11.34
C LYS A 46 10.72 -23.41 9.88
N GLN A 47 9.46 -23.34 9.45
CA GLN A 47 9.07 -23.62 8.06
C GLN A 47 9.75 -22.67 7.05
N SER A 48 9.89 -21.40 7.41
CA SER A 48 10.58 -20.38 6.61
C SER A 48 12.04 -20.79 6.33
N LYS A 49 12.76 -21.23 7.36
CA LYS A 49 14.14 -21.70 7.23
C LYS A 49 14.25 -22.99 6.39
N GLU A 50 13.33 -23.92 6.59
CA GLU A 50 13.27 -25.17 5.82
C GLU A 50 13.01 -24.92 4.33
N LEU A 51 12.22 -23.90 3.98
CA LEU A 51 11.90 -23.52 2.62
C LEU A 51 12.96 -22.60 1.97
N GLY A 52 13.83 -21.96 2.76
CA GLY A 52 14.70 -20.91 2.28
C GLY A 52 13.98 -19.62 1.86
N LEU A 53 12.70 -19.46 2.24
CA LEU A 53 11.84 -18.36 1.85
C LEU A 53 11.35 -17.59 3.07
N SER A 54 11.45 -16.27 3.03
CA SER A 54 10.97 -15.42 4.11
C SER A 54 9.46 -15.20 4.05
N PHE A 55 8.80 -15.33 5.21
CA PHE A 55 7.41 -14.93 5.40
C PHE A 55 7.35 -13.49 5.88
N ASN A 56 6.64 -12.65 5.15
CA ASN A 56 6.39 -11.26 5.51
C ASN A 56 4.93 -11.09 5.95
N SER A 57 4.73 -10.49 7.12
CA SER A 57 3.39 -10.33 7.67
C SER A 57 2.55 -9.36 6.85
N SER A 58 1.22 -9.43 6.99
CA SER A 58 0.35 -8.29 6.74
C SER A 58 0.80 -7.09 7.62
N MET A 59 0.32 -5.89 7.29
CA MET A 59 0.56 -4.72 8.14
C MET A 59 -0.13 -4.91 9.49
N ILE A 60 0.64 -4.94 10.58
CA ILE A 60 0.15 -5.05 11.96
C ILE A 60 0.38 -3.76 12.73
N ASN A 61 -0.44 -3.48 13.74
CA ASN A 61 -0.22 -2.33 14.59
C ASN A 61 1.06 -2.49 15.41
N GLN A 62 1.80 -1.42 15.62
CA GLN A 62 3.04 -1.43 16.40
C GLN A 62 2.87 -2.01 17.81
N ASN A 63 1.73 -1.79 18.46
CA ASN A 63 1.47 -2.34 19.78
C ASN A 63 1.27 -3.87 19.79
N GLU A 64 1.11 -4.50 18.63
CA GLU A 64 0.96 -5.95 18.51
C GLU A 64 2.29 -6.68 18.22
N THR A 65 3.38 -5.95 17.94
CA THR A 65 4.68 -6.52 17.52
C THR A 65 5.38 -7.33 18.61
N LYS A 66 5.12 -7.04 19.89
CA LYS A 66 5.80 -7.71 21.03
C LYS A 66 5.80 -9.23 20.91
N LYS A 67 4.65 -9.86 20.62
CA LYS A 67 4.55 -11.32 20.50
C LYS A 67 5.34 -11.86 19.30
N TRP A 68 5.45 -11.08 18.24
CA TRP A 68 6.22 -11.43 17.04
C TRP A 68 7.72 -11.40 17.34
N LEU A 69 8.22 -10.32 17.94
CA LEU A 69 9.61 -10.15 18.35
C LEU A 69 10.03 -11.26 19.31
N GLU A 70 9.22 -11.53 20.36
CA GLU A 70 9.47 -12.60 21.32
C GLU A 70 9.40 -14.02 20.70
N SER A 71 8.86 -14.14 19.48
CA SER A 71 8.83 -15.38 18.70
C SER A 71 10.00 -15.50 17.72
N GLY A 72 10.87 -14.48 17.63
CA GLY A 72 12.04 -14.45 16.76
C GLY A 72 11.79 -13.79 15.39
N TRP A 73 10.62 -13.19 15.16
CA TRP A 73 10.38 -12.34 13.99
C TRP A 73 11.11 -11.01 14.13
N VAL A 74 11.43 -10.38 13.00
CA VAL A 74 12.10 -9.08 12.95
C VAL A 74 11.22 -8.04 12.23
N GLU A 75 11.37 -6.78 12.57
CA GLU A 75 10.72 -5.68 11.87
C GLU A 75 11.41 -5.45 10.53
N LYS A 76 10.69 -5.55 9.42
CA LYS A 76 11.23 -5.33 8.07
C LYS A 76 10.93 -3.92 7.57
N HIS A 77 9.69 -3.47 7.70
CA HIS A 77 9.28 -2.14 7.27
C HIS A 77 8.35 -1.50 8.29
N THR A 78 8.56 -0.21 8.52
CA THR A 78 7.68 0.66 9.29
C THR A 78 6.92 1.59 8.35
N LEU A 79 5.59 1.65 8.50
CA LEU A 79 4.75 2.56 7.75
C LEU A 79 4.07 3.55 8.68
N LEU A 80 4.10 4.82 8.29
CA LEU A 80 3.41 5.91 8.97
C LEU A 80 2.00 6.05 8.41
N ILE A 81 1.03 6.24 9.29
CA ILE A 81 -0.35 6.55 8.91
C ILE A 81 -0.47 8.07 8.81
N CYS A 82 -0.92 8.56 7.67
CA CYS A 82 -1.19 9.98 7.46
C CYS A 82 -2.70 10.20 7.29
N GLU A 83 -3.22 11.27 7.91
CA GLU A 83 -4.63 11.64 7.84
C GLU A 83 -4.79 13.11 7.44
N SER A 84 -5.74 13.41 6.56
CA SER A 84 -6.15 14.77 6.20
C SER A 84 -7.63 14.99 6.52
N ASN A 85 -7.94 16.14 7.14
CA ASN A 85 -9.31 16.61 7.31
C ASN A 85 -9.74 17.37 6.06
N LEU A 86 -10.60 16.78 5.26
CA LEU A 86 -11.03 17.32 3.97
C LEU A 86 -11.86 18.63 4.09
N LYS A 87 -12.42 18.93 5.27
CA LYS A 87 -13.12 20.20 5.49
C LYS A 87 -12.16 21.40 5.30
N ASN A 88 -10.90 21.23 5.70
CA ASN A 88 -9.87 22.29 5.67
C ASN A 88 -9.24 22.47 4.30
N ILE A 89 -9.51 21.59 3.33
CA ILE A 89 -8.95 21.69 1.98
C ILE A 89 -9.58 22.88 1.27
N LYS A 90 -8.74 23.85 0.86
CA LYS A 90 -9.17 25.01 0.07
C LYS A 90 -9.02 24.71 -1.42
N LYS A 91 -9.94 25.25 -2.21
CA LYS A 91 -9.79 25.28 -3.67
C LYS A 91 -8.64 26.24 -3.98
N THR A 92 -7.54 25.73 -4.45
CA THR A 92 -6.45 26.55 -4.97
C THR A 92 -6.83 27.02 -6.36
N SER A 93 -6.62 28.31 -6.64
CA SER A 93 -6.86 28.93 -7.95
C SER A 93 -5.78 28.56 -8.99
N GLN A 94 -5.03 27.52 -8.77
CA GLN A 94 -4.07 27.02 -9.78
C GLN A 94 -4.83 26.37 -10.91
N ASN A 95 -4.70 26.94 -12.12
CA ASN A 95 -5.05 26.24 -13.34
C ASN A 95 -4.29 24.92 -13.35
N ASN A 96 -5.01 23.81 -13.29
CA ASN A 96 -4.42 22.50 -13.56
C ASN A 96 -4.17 22.43 -15.07
N ASP A 97 -2.98 22.85 -15.49
CA ASP A 97 -2.60 22.86 -16.90
C ASP A 97 -2.38 21.44 -17.46
N LYS A 98 -2.35 20.45 -16.58
CA LYS A 98 -2.12 19.06 -16.96
C LYS A 98 -3.41 18.25 -16.85
N PRO A 99 -3.73 17.47 -17.89
CA PRO A 99 -4.94 16.67 -17.89
C PRO A 99 -4.88 15.57 -16.83
N ILE A 100 -5.86 15.58 -15.93
CA ILE A 100 -6.07 14.51 -14.94
C ILE A 100 -7.41 13.85 -15.28
N ASP A 101 -7.34 12.58 -15.66
CA ASP A 101 -8.52 11.75 -15.87
C ASP A 101 -8.85 10.97 -14.61
N HIS A 102 -10.14 10.79 -14.34
CA HIS A 102 -10.57 9.89 -13.29
C HIS A 102 -11.80 9.10 -13.69
N LYS A 103 -11.87 7.86 -13.22
CA LYS A 103 -12.99 6.95 -13.45
C LYS A 103 -13.09 5.92 -12.33
N ARG A 104 -14.18 5.16 -12.32
CA ARG A 104 -14.24 3.94 -11.52
C ARG A 104 -13.18 2.94 -11.98
N LEU A 105 -12.39 2.41 -11.04
CA LEU A 105 -11.41 1.38 -11.34
C LEU A 105 -12.11 0.08 -11.72
N ARG A 106 -11.66 -0.54 -12.82
CA ARG A 106 -12.16 -1.81 -13.35
C ARG A 106 -11.03 -2.81 -13.52
N LEU A 107 -11.35 -4.09 -13.59
CA LEU A 107 -10.35 -5.15 -13.84
C LEU A 107 -9.58 -4.94 -15.14
N SER A 108 -10.27 -4.41 -16.20
CA SER A 108 -9.65 -4.08 -17.48
C SER A 108 -8.59 -2.96 -17.41
N ASP A 109 -8.49 -2.24 -16.29
CA ASP A 109 -7.49 -1.19 -16.12
C ASP A 109 -6.15 -1.75 -15.62
N ILE A 110 -6.15 -2.92 -14.97
CA ILE A 110 -4.99 -3.46 -14.26
C ILE A 110 -3.78 -3.61 -15.16
N GLU A 111 -3.96 -4.16 -16.36
CA GLU A 111 -2.86 -4.38 -17.29
C GLU A 111 -2.11 -3.08 -17.63
N SER A 112 -2.84 -2.00 -17.88
CA SER A 112 -2.23 -0.67 -18.11
C SER A 112 -1.54 -0.11 -16.87
N LEU A 113 -1.97 -0.50 -15.67
CA LEU A 113 -1.38 -0.06 -14.41
C LEU A 113 -0.11 -0.83 -14.06
N LEU A 114 0.00 -2.10 -14.41
CA LEU A 114 1.20 -2.90 -14.16
C LEU A 114 2.46 -2.25 -14.74
N ASN A 115 2.38 -1.74 -15.96
CA ASN A 115 3.51 -1.10 -16.63
C ASN A 115 3.95 0.18 -15.92
N ILE A 116 3.03 1.07 -15.60
CA ILE A 116 3.38 2.33 -14.91
C ILE A 116 3.80 2.07 -13.46
N ASP A 117 3.20 1.10 -12.76
CA ASP A 117 3.58 0.70 -11.40
C ASP A 117 5.04 0.23 -11.34
N ALA A 118 5.48 -0.52 -12.34
CA ALA A 118 6.86 -1.00 -12.45
C ALA A 118 7.88 0.13 -12.57
N ASN A 119 7.54 1.25 -13.22
CA ASN A 119 8.39 2.42 -13.34
C ASN A 119 8.43 3.28 -12.07
N ILE A 120 7.43 3.16 -11.21
CA ILE A 120 7.27 3.97 -10.01
C ILE A 120 7.90 3.29 -8.79
N PHE A 121 7.62 2.02 -8.56
CA PHE A 121 7.92 1.32 -7.32
C PHE A 121 9.09 0.34 -7.46
N ASP A 122 9.81 0.13 -6.36
CA ASP A 122 10.82 -0.91 -6.26
C ASP A 122 10.18 -2.31 -6.26
N PRO A 123 10.90 -3.38 -6.64
CA PRO A 123 10.36 -4.73 -6.78
C PRO A 123 9.52 -5.20 -5.58
N TYR A 124 9.96 -4.90 -4.36
CA TYR A 124 9.22 -5.27 -3.15
C TYR A 124 7.83 -4.61 -3.07
N TRP A 125 7.71 -3.37 -3.54
CA TRP A 125 6.48 -2.57 -3.46
C TRP A 125 5.63 -2.59 -4.73
N ARG A 126 6.08 -3.27 -5.80
CA ARG A 126 5.29 -3.41 -7.02
C ARG A 126 4.05 -4.25 -6.77
N ASN A 127 2.98 -3.89 -7.44
CA ASN A 127 1.79 -4.72 -7.45
C ASN A 127 1.86 -5.74 -8.60
N SER A 128 1.55 -6.99 -8.29
CA SER A 128 1.12 -7.99 -9.26
C SER A 128 -0.35 -7.80 -9.63
N TYR A 129 -0.84 -8.54 -10.61
CA TYR A 129 -2.27 -8.54 -10.96
C TYR A 129 -3.13 -8.88 -9.73
N SER A 130 -2.77 -9.90 -8.97
CA SER A 130 -3.48 -10.33 -7.76
C SER A 130 -3.48 -9.25 -6.67
N ASN A 131 -2.39 -8.50 -6.50
CA ASN A 131 -2.33 -7.39 -5.54
C ASN A 131 -3.30 -6.25 -5.94
N PHE A 132 -3.42 -5.93 -7.23
CA PHE A 132 -4.43 -4.95 -7.69
C PHE A 132 -5.85 -5.44 -7.45
N VAL A 133 -6.14 -6.72 -7.69
CA VAL A 133 -7.46 -7.32 -7.40
C VAL A 133 -7.77 -7.23 -5.89
N GLU A 134 -6.80 -7.53 -5.01
CA GLU A 134 -6.96 -7.35 -3.57
C GLU A 134 -7.20 -5.89 -3.18
N THR A 135 -6.46 -4.96 -3.78
CA THR A 135 -6.67 -3.52 -3.60
C THR A 135 -8.10 -3.12 -3.94
N MET A 136 -8.64 -3.63 -5.05
CA MET A 136 -10.02 -3.37 -5.45
C MET A 136 -11.05 -3.95 -4.47
N LYS A 137 -10.77 -5.14 -3.92
CA LYS A 137 -11.67 -5.81 -2.95
C LYS A 137 -11.64 -5.19 -1.55
N SER A 138 -10.62 -4.41 -1.22
CA SER A 138 -10.42 -3.85 0.13
C SER A 138 -11.34 -2.67 0.46
N CYS A 139 -11.96 -2.05 -0.54
CA CYS A 139 -12.87 -0.92 -0.39
C CYS A 139 -14.17 -1.14 -1.17
N ASN A 140 -15.26 -0.50 -0.74
CA ASN A 140 -16.58 -0.63 -1.37
C ASN A 140 -16.59 -0.13 -2.83
N ASN A 141 -15.90 0.97 -3.08
CA ASN A 141 -15.71 1.55 -4.40
C ASN A 141 -14.28 2.02 -4.53
N ASN A 142 -13.74 1.95 -5.74
CA ASN A 142 -12.40 2.42 -6.03
C ASN A 142 -12.43 3.33 -7.26
N TYR A 143 -11.69 4.45 -7.18
CA TYR A 143 -11.49 5.38 -8.28
C TYR A 143 -10.03 5.35 -8.72
N LEU A 144 -9.83 5.30 -10.00
CA LEU A 144 -8.55 5.44 -10.66
C LEU A 144 -8.39 6.89 -11.14
N PHE A 145 -7.28 7.49 -10.79
CA PHE A 145 -6.83 8.80 -11.28
C PHE A 145 -5.57 8.60 -12.11
N LYS A 146 -5.48 9.28 -13.23
CA LYS A 146 -4.32 9.25 -14.13
C LYS A 146 -3.89 10.68 -14.42
N ILE A 147 -2.59 10.97 -14.34
CA ILE A 147 -2.02 12.26 -14.74
C ILE A 147 -1.11 12.07 -15.92
N PHE A 148 -1.23 12.97 -16.90
CA PHE A 148 -0.52 12.91 -18.17
C PHE A 148 0.43 14.09 -18.33
N SER A 149 1.45 13.91 -19.18
CA SER A 149 2.25 14.99 -19.75
C SER A 149 2.30 14.76 -21.26
N GLY A 150 1.66 15.64 -22.02
CA GLY A 150 1.26 15.32 -23.39
C GLY A 150 0.28 14.14 -23.42
N SER A 151 0.49 13.19 -24.30
CA SER A 151 -0.30 11.95 -24.38
C SER A 151 0.18 10.83 -23.47
N ALA A 152 1.32 11.00 -22.81
CA ALA A 152 1.94 9.93 -22.03
C ALA A 152 1.50 9.95 -20.57
N LEU A 153 1.08 8.77 -20.05
CA LEU A 153 0.77 8.55 -18.64
C LEU A 153 2.03 8.68 -17.79
N ARG A 154 2.00 9.59 -16.79
CA ARG A 154 3.16 9.90 -15.93
C ARG A 154 2.94 9.58 -14.46
N GLY A 155 1.74 9.26 -14.08
CA GLY A 155 1.44 8.86 -12.72
C GLY A 155 -0.01 8.42 -12.58
N TYR A 156 -0.28 7.76 -11.47
CA TYR A 156 -1.62 7.31 -11.16
C TYR A 156 -1.85 7.23 -9.66
N ALA A 157 -3.13 7.17 -9.29
CA ALA A 157 -3.55 6.91 -7.93
C ALA A 157 -4.81 6.05 -7.90
N ILE A 158 -4.96 5.30 -6.82
CA ILE A 158 -6.18 4.55 -6.50
C ILE A 158 -6.73 5.09 -5.18
N LEU A 159 -7.94 5.61 -5.21
CA LEU A 159 -8.68 6.07 -4.04
C LEU A 159 -9.82 5.12 -3.75
N GLY A 160 -9.79 4.48 -2.59
CA GLY A 160 -10.86 3.61 -2.12
C GLY A 160 -11.84 4.37 -1.21
N GLU A 161 -13.13 4.08 -1.36
CA GLU A 161 -14.19 4.55 -0.48
C GLU A 161 -14.49 3.52 0.60
N THR A 162 -14.44 3.95 1.85
CA THR A 162 -14.85 3.16 3.01
C THR A 162 -16.04 3.81 3.71
N ARG A 163 -16.59 3.14 4.72
CA ARG A 163 -17.66 3.72 5.54
C ARG A 163 -17.10 4.84 6.42
N GLY A 164 -17.17 6.10 5.94
CA GLY A 164 -16.86 7.31 6.72
C GLY A 164 -15.55 8.02 6.35
N PHE A 165 -14.68 7.44 5.54
CA PHE A 165 -13.47 8.09 5.05
C PHE A 165 -13.04 7.52 3.70
N THR A 166 -12.12 8.19 3.02
CA THR A 166 -11.45 7.66 1.83
C THR A 166 -10.02 7.22 2.17
N TYR A 167 -9.56 6.20 1.46
CA TYR A 167 -8.22 5.67 1.63
C TYR A 167 -7.43 5.77 0.32
N LEU A 168 -6.34 6.54 0.32
CA LEU A 168 -5.43 6.62 -0.82
C LEU A 168 -4.56 5.36 -0.81
N GLN A 169 -5.02 4.34 -1.54
CA GLN A 169 -4.46 2.99 -1.53
C GLN A 169 -3.16 2.88 -2.32
N ARG A 170 -3.08 3.66 -3.41
CA ARG A 170 -1.92 3.69 -4.27
C ARG A 170 -1.73 5.10 -4.81
N PHE A 171 -0.50 5.57 -4.86
CA PHE A 171 -0.17 6.89 -5.37
C PHE A 171 1.28 6.90 -5.85
N GLY A 172 1.52 7.30 -7.08
CA GLY A 172 2.87 7.41 -7.58
C GLY A 172 3.00 8.18 -8.89
N ILE A 173 4.17 8.75 -9.08
CA ILE A 173 4.62 9.45 -10.29
C ILE A 173 5.84 8.71 -10.83
N ASP A 174 5.87 8.51 -12.15
CA ASP A 174 7.01 7.94 -12.88
C ASP A 174 8.30 8.64 -12.43
N ARG A 175 9.33 7.86 -12.10
CA ARG A 175 10.59 8.35 -11.54
C ARG A 175 11.21 9.46 -12.39
N SER A 176 11.13 9.35 -13.73
CA SER A 176 11.66 10.34 -14.66
C SER A 176 10.91 11.67 -14.65
N PHE A 177 9.73 11.72 -14.02
CA PHE A 177 8.85 12.90 -13.96
C PHE A 177 8.57 13.39 -12.55
N GLN A 178 9.30 12.86 -11.56
CA GLN A 178 9.25 13.37 -10.20
C GLN A 178 9.87 14.77 -10.11
N ASN A 179 9.60 15.47 -9.01
CA ASN A 179 10.08 16.84 -8.73
C ASN A 179 9.62 17.93 -9.74
N GLN A 180 8.65 17.62 -10.62
CA GLN A 180 8.07 18.55 -11.60
C GLN A 180 6.66 19.05 -11.21
N GLY A 181 6.27 18.86 -9.95
CA GLY A 181 4.96 19.28 -9.44
C GLY A 181 3.81 18.33 -9.68
N LEU A 182 3.94 17.30 -10.56
CA LEU A 182 2.88 16.37 -10.93
C LEU A 182 2.22 15.68 -9.71
N GLY A 183 3.02 15.26 -8.74
CA GLY A 183 2.50 14.63 -7.51
C GLY A 183 1.63 15.58 -6.70
N LYS A 184 2.01 16.86 -6.60
CA LYS A 184 1.21 17.87 -5.92
C LYS A 184 -0.12 18.08 -6.63
N GLU A 185 -0.10 18.27 -7.95
CA GLU A 185 -1.30 18.47 -8.77
C GLU A 185 -2.27 17.29 -8.64
N LEU A 186 -1.78 16.06 -8.81
CA LEU A 186 -2.59 14.86 -8.68
C LEU A 186 -3.19 14.72 -7.28
N LEU A 187 -2.39 14.95 -6.23
CA LEU A 187 -2.86 14.84 -4.85
C LEU A 187 -3.93 15.89 -4.54
N GLN A 188 -3.74 17.14 -4.96
CA GLN A 188 -4.70 18.21 -4.76
C GLN A 188 -6.02 17.92 -5.49
N TYR A 189 -5.96 17.42 -6.71
CA TYR A 189 -7.16 16.99 -7.46
C TYR A 189 -7.94 15.92 -6.69
N ILE A 190 -7.26 14.89 -6.19
CA ILE A 190 -7.86 13.80 -5.42
C ILE A 190 -8.50 14.31 -4.12
N LEU A 191 -7.83 15.23 -3.40
CA LEU A 191 -8.36 15.84 -2.18
C LEU A 191 -9.67 16.61 -2.45
N LEU A 192 -9.71 17.40 -3.54
CA LEU A 192 -10.90 18.12 -3.95
C LEU A 192 -12.01 17.18 -4.40
N PHE A 193 -11.67 16.12 -5.15
CA PHE A 193 -12.62 15.08 -5.53
C PHE A 193 -13.25 14.41 -4.30
N ALA A 194 -12.45 13.97 -3.33
CA ALA A 194 -12.96 13.35 -2.12
C ALA A 194 -13.83 14.32 -1.30
N LYS A 195 -13.45 15.60 -1.24
CA LYS A 195 -14.26 16.64 -0.61
C LYS A 195 -15.59 16.85 -1.32
N SER A 196 -15.62 16.87 -2.66
CA SER A 196 -16.87 17.03 -3.44
C SER A 196 -17.83 15.85 -3.26
N LYS A 197 -17.31 14.67 -2.88
CA LYS A 197 -18.09 13.49 -2.48
C LYS A 197 -18.54 13.52 -1.02
N ASN A 198 -18.38 14.66 -0.32
CA ASN A 198 -18.75 14.85 1.10
C ASN A 198 -17.99 13.96 2.11
N TYR A 199 -16.86 13.38 1.74
CA TYR A 199 -16.00 12.72 2.71
C TYR A 199 -15.36 13.73 3.65
N LYS A 200 -15.23 13.35 4.92
CA LYS A 200 -14.68 14.23 5.96
C LYS A 200 -13.16 14.02 6.13
N LYS A 201 -12.68 12.82 5.82
CA LYS A 201 -11.29 12.44 6.04
C LYS A 201 -10.73 11.63 4.88
N MET A 202 -9.46 11.82 4.60
CA MET A 202 -8.66 10.94 3.76
C MET A 202 -7.51 10.37 4.59
N LYS A 203 -7.24 9.08 4.42
CA LYS A 203 -6.12 8.37 5.06
C LYS A 203 -5.23 7.75 4.01
N LEU A 204 -3.98 7.55 4.39
CA LEU A 204 -3.00 6.77 3.63
C LEU A 204 -1.94 6.22 4.60
N ASN A 205 -1.13 5.29 4.12
CA ASN A 205 0.14 4.94 4.76
C ASN A 205 1.28 5.01 3.75
N THR A 206 2.45 5.33 4.25
CA THR A 206 3.70 5.39 3.49
C THR A 206 4.87 4.90 4.35
N GLN A 207 5.94 4.45 3.71
CA GLN A 207 7.14 4.04 4.43
C GLN A 207 7.71 5.19 5.26
N GLU A 208 8.22 4.89 6.45
CA GLU A 208 8.81 5.88 7.36
C GLU A 208 10.02 6.60 6.74
N ASN A 209 10.77 5.91 5.89
CA ASN A 209 11.94 6.45 5.18
C ASN A 209 11.61 7.09 3.82
N ASN A 210 10.34 7.18 3.41
CA ASN A 210 9.94 7.84 2.17
C ASN A 210 9.76 9.35 2.38
N GLU A 211 10.88 10.06 2.52
CA GLU A 211 10.90 11.51 2.79
C GLU A 211 10.17 12.32 1.72
N ALA A 212 10.29 11.94 0.45
CA ALA A 212 9.65 12.64 -0.67
C ALA A 212 8.11 12.57 -0.55
N ALA A 213 7.56 11.39 -0.26
CA ALA A 213 6.13 11.21 -0.06
C ALA A 213 5.65 11.92 1.22
N LEU A 214 6.38 11.79 2.32
CA LEU A 214 6.06 12.48 3.59
C LEU A 214 6.05 14.00 3.41
N GLY A 215 7.06 14.55 2.74
CA GLY A 215 7.12 15.98 2.42
C GLY A 215 5.94 16.43 1.54
N LEU A 216 5.55 15.62 0.54
CA LEU A 216 4.38 15.89 -0.28
C LEU A 216 3.09 15.91 0.56
N TYR A 217 2.86 14.89 1.38
CA TYR A 217 1.63 14.76 2.17
C TYR A 217 1.52 15.86 3.24
N THR A 218 2.58 16.13 4.00
CA THR A 218 2.56 17.15 5.05
C THR A 218 2.33 18.55 4.50
N LYS A 219 2.94 18.90 3.36
CA LYS A 219 2.70 20.16 2.64
C LYS A 219 1.29 20.27 2.07
N ASN A 220 0.55 19.17 1.94
CA ASN A 220 -0.83 19.13 1.43
C ASN A 220 -1.85 18.72 2.49
N SER A 221 -1.69 19.23 3.71
CA SER A 221 -2.67 19.14 4.80
C SER A 221 -2.88 17.75 5.39
N PHE A 222 -1.90 16.86 5.26
CA PHE A 222 -1.88 15.62 6.03
C PHE A 222 -1.08 15.80 7.32
N SER A 223 -1.56 15.21 8.38
CA SER A 223 -0.85 15.04 9.64
C SER A 223 -0.41 13.58 9.80
N VAL A 224 0.78 13.38 10.33
CA VAL A 224 1.29 12.04 10.64
C VAL A 224 0.75 11.59 11.99
N SER A 225 0.14 10.41 12.03
CA SER A 225 -0.35 9.79 13.27
C SER A 225 0.82 9.28 14.13
N LYS A 226 0.60 9.23 15.44
CA LYS A 226 1.52 8.54 16.36
C LYS A 226 1.49 7.01 16.19
N ARG A 227 0.43 6.47 15.58
CA ARG A 227 0.30 5.03 15.32
C ARG A 227 1.09 4.66 14.08
N LYS A 228 1.82 3.56 14.17
CA LYS A 228 2.58 2.98 13.06
C LYS A 228 2.06 1.60 12.71
N LEU A 229 2.25 1.21 11.47
CA LEU A 229 2.03 -0.15 10.98
C LEU A 229 3.39 -0.78 10.70
N ILE A 230 3.53 -2.04 11.06
CA ILE A 230 4.79 -2.77 10.92
C ILE A 230 4.56 -3.98 10.04
N ILE A 231 5.47 -4.23 9.11
CA ILE A 231 5.60 -5.50 8.40
C ILE A 231 6.71 -6.28 9.09
N MET A 232 6.35 -7.42 9.68
CA MET A 232 7.30 -8.34 10.31
C MET A 232 7.81 -9.34 9.28
N SER A 233 9.06 -9.75 9.40
CA SER A 233 9.68 -10.77 8.58
C SER A 233 10.13 -11.96 9.44
N SER A 234 9.99 -13.18 8.93
CA SER A 234 10.48 -14.38 9.61
C SER A 234 12.02 -14.44 9.66
N PHE A 235 12.69 -13.83 8.71
CA PHE A 235 14.13 -13.47 8.71
C PHE A 235 14.39 -12.44 7.61
N ILE A 236 15.50 -11.71 7.73
CA ILE A 236 15.94 -10.79 6.69
C ILE A 236 16.71 -11.60 5.67
N GLN A 237 16.23 -11.64 4.42
CA GLN A 237 17.04 -12.08 3.28
C GLN A 237 17.94 -10.90 2.90
N ASN A 238 19.22 -11.17 2.65
CA ASN A 238 20.08 -10.18 2.01
C ASN A 238 19.50 -9.93 0.61
N GLU A 239 19.01 -8.74 0.36
CA GLU A 239 18.59 -8.33 -0.97
C GLU A 239 19.87 -8.28 -1.83
N VAL A 240 19.97 -9.17 -2.82
CA VAL A 240 21.05 -9.23 -3.80
C VAL A 240 20.88 -8.13 -4.81
#